data_7791d74e110a1cf162478ba21bb80bf6
#
_entry.id   7791d74e110a1cf162478ba21bb80bf6
#
_cell.length_a   1.000
_cell.length_b   1.000
_cell.length_c   1.000
_cell.angle_alpha   90.00
_cell.angle_beta   90.00
_cell.angle_gamma   90.00
#
_symmetry.space_group_name_H-M   'P 1'
#
loop_
_entity.id
_entity.type
_entity.pdbx_description
1 polymer ?
#
loop_
_entity_poly.entity_id
_entity_poly.type
_entity_poly.pdbx_seq_one_letter_code
_entity_poly.pdbx_strand_id
1 'polypeptide(L)'
;GGTYKLAVLMTLFVTAYRMGIEPFFFKQMQSENAKNTYANVAEYFALFSSVVALGIITNISWLKLLFIPNKTYWIALDIIPIIVIANLFFGIYYNFSTWYKVTDKTHFGTIISWIGAGITIALNLLFLSKYGFMVSAWVKFSSYFLMMVLSYWLGQKYYPIDYKIKKMSFFIILLIVFSYITVEVFEYNFWLSNLLFIIYTTVLLYSEKKFILSKIKK
;
A
#
# COMPACT_ATOMS: atom_id res chain seq x y z
N GLY A 1 -2.60 -18.29 10.56
CA GLY A 1 -3.93 -18.29 11.08
C GLY A 1 -4.96 -17.56 10.22
N GLY A 2 -6.23 -17.72 10.61
CA GLY A 2 -7.40 -17.22 9.86
C GLY A 2 -7.38 -15.71 9.59
N THR A 3 -6.91 -14.90 10.54
CA THR A 3 -6.86 -13.43 10.47
C THR A 3 -5.99 -12.93 9.30
N TYR A 4 -4.95 -13.68 8.98
CA TYR A 4 -4.06 -13.34 7.87
C TYR A 4 -4.76 -13.44 6.50
N LYS A 5 -5.83 -14.22 6.39
CA LYS A 5 -6.57 -14.40 5.13
C LYS A 5 -7.18 -13.11 4.61
N LEU A 6 -7.68 -12.21 5.47
CA LEU A 6 -8.20 -10.90 5.04
C LEU A 6 -7.07 -9.99 4.53
N ALA A 7 -5.93 -9.99 5.19
CA ALA A 7 -4.78 -9.21 4.76
C ALA A 7 -4.20 -9.73 3.42
N VAL A 8 -4.40 -11.02 3.12
CA VAL A 8 -4.00 -11.65 1.84
C VAL A 8 -4.77 -11.03 0.65
N LEU A 9 -5.98 -10.51 0.83
CA LEU A 9 -6.70 -9.83 -0.24
C LEU A 9 -5.87 -8.68 -0.82
N MET A 10 -5.28 -7.86 0.05
CA MET A 10 -4.40 -6.78 -0.40
C MET A 10 -3.10 -7.30 -1.03
N THR A 11 -2.56 -8.40 -0.50
CA THR A 11 -1.38 -9.07 -1.09
C THR A 11 -1.67 -9.57 -2.50
N LEU A 12 -2.82 -10.21 -2.71
CA LEU A 12 -3.24 -10.70 -4.02
C LEU A 12 -3.41 -9.54 -5.00
N PHE A 13 -4.05 -8.45 -4.56
CA PHE A 13 -4.21 -7.25 -5.37
C PHE A 13 -2.85 -6.68 -5.82
N VAL A 14 -1.91 -6.49 -4.89
CA VAL A 14 -0.56 -5.98 -5.19
C VAL A 14 0.22 -6.94 -6.10
N THR A 15 0.09 -8.24 -5.89
CA THR A 15 0.75 -9.26 -6.73
C THR A 15 0.20 -9.27 -8.14
N ALA A 16 -1.12 -9.24 -8.31
CA ALA A 16 -1.76 -9.17 -9.61
C ALA A 16 -1.37 -7.89 -10.37
N TYR A 17 -1.37 -6.75 -9.67
CA TYR A 17 -0.90 -5.50 -10.23
C TYR A 17 0.55 -5.60 -10.71
N ARG A 18 1.46 -6.12 -9.89
CA ARG A 18 2.88 -6.27 -10.21
C ARG A 18 3.08 -7.12 -11.47
N MET A 19 2.38 -8.26 -11.55
CA MET A 19 2.49 -9.16 -12.72
C MET A 19 2.07 -8.48 -14.02
N GLY A 20 1.09 -7.58 -13.98
CA GLY A 20 0.63 -6.84 -15.15
C GLY A 20 1.49 -5.62 -15.49
N ILE A 21 2.00 -4.91 -14.49
CA ILE A 21 2.67 -3.63 -14.69
C ILE A 21 4.14 -3.75 -15.06
N GLU A 22 4.85 -4.79 -14.63
CA GLU A 22 6.28 -4.95 -14.94
C GLU A 22 6.56 -5.00 -16.45
N PRO A 23 5.86 -5.81 -17.26
CA PRO A 23 6.05 -5.80 -18.71
C PRO A 23 5.75 -4.44 -19.35
N PHE A 24 4.75 -3.73 -18.81
CA PHE A 24 4.39 -2.40 -19.27
C PHE A 24 5.52 -1.39 -19.03
N PHE A 25 6.16 -1.41 -17.88
CA PHE A 25 7.29 -0.53 -17.57
C PHE A 25 8.45 -0.72 -18.53
N PHE A 26 8.81 -1.97 -18.85
CA PHE A 26 9.87 -2.26 -19.83
C PHE A 26 9.49 -1.82 -21.24
N LYS A 27 8.25 -1.99 -21.65
CA LYS A 27 7.75 -1.53 -22.95
C LYS A 27 7.82 -0.01 -23.08
N GLN A 28 7.58 0.74 -22.01
CA GLN A 28 7.61 2.20 -21.99
C GLN A 28 9.03 2.78 -21.88
N MET A 29 10.03 1.98 -21.55
CA MET A 29 11.39 2.42 -21.24
C MET A 29 12.02 3.27 -22.36
N GLN A 30 11.71 2.98 -23.62
CA GLN A 30 12.25 3.70 -24.80
C GLN A 30 11.39 4.90 -25.24
N SER A 31 10.26 5.14 -24.57
CA SER A 31 9.37 6.27 -24.87
C SER A 31 9.97 7.57 -24.33
N GLU A 32 9.85 8.67 -25.10
CA GLU A 32 10.25 10.01 -24.65
C GLU A 32 9.51 10.45 -23.38
N ASN A 33 8.27 9.96 -23.19
CA ASN A 33 7.42 10.26 -22.04
C ASN A 33 7.47 9.20 -20.92
N ALA A 34 8.45 8.30 -20.92
CA ALA A 34 8.55 7.21 -19.96
C ALA A 34 8.43 7.68 -18.50
N LYS A 35 9.19 8.68 -18.10
CA LYS A 35 9.19 9.21 -16.73
C LYS A 35 7.82 9.75 -16.30
N ASN A 36 7.14 10.48 -17.17
CA ASN A 36 5.81 10.99 -16.91
C ASN A 36 4.77 9.87 -16.78
N THR A 37 4.91 8.85 -17.62
CA THR A 37 4.07 7.64 -17.55
C THR A 37 4.28 6.92 -16.22
N TYR A 38 5.52 6.72 -15.78
CA TYR A 38 5.85 6.08 -14.50
C TYR A 38 5.30 6.88 -13.31
N ALA A 39 5.41 8.22 -13.35
CA ALA A 39 4.85 9.09 -12.33
C ALA A 39 3.32 8.96 -12.22
N ASN A 40 2.62 8.97 -13.35
CA ASN A 40 1.17 8.85 -13.38
C ASN A 40 0.69 7.45 -12.92
N VAL A 41 1.38 6.40 -13.35
CA VAL A 41 1.05 5.02 -12.92
C VAL A 41 1.23 4.86 -11.41
N ALA A 42 2.31 5.39 -10.84
CA ALA A 42 2.54 5.37 -9.39
C ALA A 42 1.44 6.13 -8.62
N GLU A 43 1.04 7.29 -9.11
CA GLU A 43 -0.06 8.08 -8.53
C GLU A 43 -1.37 7.29 -8.55
N TYR A 44 -1.79 6.81 -9.73
CA TYR A 44 -3.05 6.07 -9.84
C TYR A 44 -3.05 4.78 -9.04
N PHE A 45 -1.93 4.07 -9.00
CA PHE A 45 -1.80 2.91 -8.12
C PHE A 45 -2.01 3.29 -6.65
N ALA A 46 -1.30 4.32 -6.16
CA ALA A 46 -1.41 4.75 -4.77
C ALA A 46 -2.84 5.16 -4.40
N LEU A 47 -3.51 5.91 -5.27
CA LEU A 47 -4.88 6.36 -5.06
C LEU A 47 -5.88 5.20 -5.10
N PHE A 48 -5.83 4.35 -6.12
CA PHE A 48 -6.76 3.23 -6.25
C PHE A 48 -6.56 2.18 -5.16
N SER A 49 -5.31 1.81 -4.88
CA SER A 49 -5.02 0.82 -3.84
C SER A 49 -5.33 1.33 -2.43
N SER A 50 -5.28 2.66 -2.20
CA SER A 50 -5.73 3.23 -0.93
C SER A 50 -7.25 3.13 -0.73
N VAL A 51 -8.04 3.25 -1.81
CA VAL A 51 -9.49 2.97 -1.76
C VAL A 51 -9.76 1.50 -1.45
N VAL A 52 -9.04 0.58 -2.10
CA VAL A 52 -9.16 -0.86 -1.83
C VAL A 52 -8.78 -1.17 -0.38
N ALA A 53 -7.68 -0.59 0.11
CA ALA A 53 -7.22 -0.76 1.48
C ALA A 53 -8.27 -0.29 2.50
N LEU A 54 -8.79 0.93 2.32
CA LEU A 54 -9.82 1.47 3.20
C LEU A 54 -11.12 0.66 3.11
N GLY A 55 -11.51 0.22 1.90
CA GLY A 55 -12.67 -0.65 1.70
C GLY A 55 -12.55 -1.97 2.46
N ILE A 56 -11.38 -2.59 2.52
CA ILE A 56 -11.14 -3.79 3.34
C ILE A 56 -11.28 -3.44 4.83
N ILE A 57 -10.62 -2.36 5.28
CA ILE A 57 -10.58 -1.99 6.71
C ILE A 57 -11.96 -1.62 7.24
N THR A 58 -12.71 -0.80 6.53
CA THR A 58 -14.06 -0.37 6.96
C THR A 58 -15.09 -1.50 6.95
N ASN A 59 -14.80 -2.58 6.23
CA ASN A 59 -15.69 -3.73 6.10
C ASN A 59 -15.24 -4.98 6.87
N ILE A 60 -14.24 -4.88 7.74
CA ILE A 60 -13.75 -6.00 8.56
C ILE A 60 -14.88 -6.64 9.37
N SER A 61 -15.86 -5.85 9.84
CA SER A 61 -16.98 -6.32 10.66
C SER A 61 -17.75 -7.49 10.02
N TRP A 62 -17.94 -7.50 8.71
CA TRP A 62 -18.63 -8.59 8.02
C TRP A 62 -17.67 -9.49 7.25
N LEU A 63 -16.55 -8.97 6.73
CA LEU A 63 -15.55 -9.78 6.04
C LEU A 63 -14.97 -10.87 6.95
N LYS A 64 -14.83 -10.61 8.24
CA LYS A 64 -14.40 -11.61 9.22
C LYS A 64 -15.31 -12.82 9.27
N LEU A 65 -16.62 -12.65 9.07
CA LEU A 65 -17.59 -13.73 9.07
C LEU A 65 -17.39 -14.69 7.89
N LEU A 66 -16.96 -14.16 6.75
CA LEU A 66 -16.70 -14.95 5.53
C LEU A 66 -15.33 -15.64 5.58
N PHE A 67 -14.29 -14.90 6.00
CA PHE A 67 -12.90 -15.35 5.86
C PHE A 67 -12.32 -15.95 7.13
N ILE A 68 -12.93 -15.66 8.30
CA ILE A 68 -12.46 -16.09 9.62
C ILE A 68 -13.62 -16.71 10.42
N PRO A 69 -14.09 -17.91 10.03
CA PRO A 69 -15.23 -18.54 10.71
C PRO A 69 -14.97 -18.85 12.18
N ASN A 70 -13.71 -19.13 12.55
CA ASN A 70 -13.34 -19.40 13.95
C ASN A 70 -13.12 -18.11 14.72
N LYS A 71 -14.04 -17.83 15.66
CA LYS A 71 -14.05 -16.62 16.50
C LYS A 71 -12.81 -16.46 17.37
N THR A 72 -12.10 -17.53 17.70
CA THR A 72 -10.86 -17.48 18.48
C THR A 72 -9.78 -16.58 17.82
N TYR A 73 -9.80 -16.46 16.50
CA TYR A 73 -8.86 -15.61 15.78
C TYR A 73 -9.28 -14.13 15.70
N TRP A 74 -10.45 -13.77 16.21
CA TRP A 74 -10.91 -12.38 16.16
C TRP A 74 -10.12 -11.45 17.09
N ILE A 75 -9.44 -12.00 18.10
CA ILE A 75 -8.51 -11.25 18.94
C ILE A 75 -7.35 -10.59 18.15
N ALA A 76 -7.09 -11.09 16.96
CA ALA A 76 -6.03 -10.60 16.10
C ALA A 76 -6.56 -9.73 14.93
N LEU A 77 -7.80 -9.23 14.96
CA LEU A 77 -8.35 -8.40 13.88
C LEU A 77 -7.59 -7.08 13.72
N ASP A 78 -7.06 -6.53 14.81
CA ASP A 78 -6.35 -5.24 14.81
C ASP A 78 -5.02 -5.26 14.05
N ILE A 79 -4.50 -6.46 13.74
CA ILE A 79 -3.35 -6.56 12.81
C ILE A 79 -3.74 -6.32 11.35
N ILE A 80 -4.99 -6.53 10.97
CA ILE A 80 -5.42 -6.46 9.56
C ILE A 80 -5.16 -5.08 8.95
N PRO A 81 -5.58 -3.96 9.57
CA PRO A 81 -5.31 -2.63 9.05
C PRO A 81 -3.82 -2.36 8.85
N ILE A 82 -3.00 -2.76 9.82
CA ILE A 82 -1.55 -2.58 9.77
C ILE A 82 -0.94 -3.33 8.58
N ILE A 83 -1.32 -4.59 8.39
CA ILE A 83 -0.80 -5.41 7.28
C ILE A 83 -1.34 -4.94 5.92
N VAL A 84 -2.59 -4.51 5.85
CA VAL A 84 -3.18 -3.96 4.62
C VAL A 84 -2.42 -2.73 4.18
N ILE A 85 -2.13 -1.79 5.09
CA ILE A 85 -1.37 -0.58 4.79
C ILE A 85 0.10 -0.93 4.48
N ALA A 86 0.71 -1.90 5.18
CA ALA A 86 2.05 -2.38 4.85
C ALA A 86 2.13 -2.91 3.41
N ASN A 87 1.15 -3.70 2.98
CA ASN A 87 1.09 -4.20 1.61
C ASN A 87 0.87 -3.07 0.58
N LEU A 88 0.15 -2.02 0.92
CA LEU A 88 0.05 -0.80 0.11
C LEU A 88 1.43 -0.16 -0.09
N PHE A 89 2.21 0.01 0.98
CA PHE A 89 3.58 0.53 0.88
C PHE A 89 4.46 -0.34 0.00
N PHE A 90 4.32 -1.65 0.08
CA PHE A 90 5.04 -2.57 -0.78
C PHE A 90 4.66 -2.42 -2.26
N GLY A 91 3.38 -2.21 -2.55
CA GLY A 91 2.90 -1.91 -3.90
C GLY A 91 3.47 -0.59 -4.43
N ILE A 92 3.51 0.46 -3.60
CA ILE A 92 4.12 1.75 -3.97
C ILE A 92 5.64 1.58 -4.16
N TYR A 93 6.29 0.78 -3.32
CA TYR A 93 7.70 0.42 -3.49
C TYR A 93 7.96 -0.18 -4.89
N TYR A 94 7.09 -1.05 -5.39
CA TYR A 94 7.22 -1.58 -6.74
C TYR A 94 7.20 -0.50 -7.82
N ASN A 95 6.34 0.49 -7.69
CA ASN A 95 6.31 1.64 -8.60
C ASN A 95 7.59 2.47 -8.50
N PHE A 96 8.06 2.74 -7.30
CA PHE A 96 9.31 3.47 -7.07
C PHE A 96 10.56 2.67 -7.41
N SER A 97 10.45 1.36 -7.62
CA SER A 97 11.56 0.50 -8.02
C SER A 97 11.81 0.48 -9.54
N THR A 98 10.96 1.13 -10.32
CA THR A 98 11.07 1.17 -11.79
C THR A 98 12.42 1.69 -12.26
N TRP A 99 12.96 2.71 -11.57
CA TRP A 99 14.22 3.34 -11.96
C TRP A 99 15.40 2.37 -12.05
N TYR A 100 15.60 1.50 -11.06
CA TYR A 100 16.75 0.58 -11.10
C TYR A 100 16.53 -0.58 -12.08
N LYS A 101 15.29 -0.91 -12.42
CA LYS A 101 14.95 -1.90 -13.44
C LYS A 101 15.21 -1.38 -14.83
N VAL A 102 14.80 -0.14 -15.15
CA VAL A 102 14.94 0.46 -16.49
C VAL A 102 16.33 1.06 -16.74
N THR A 103 17.14 1.26 -15.70
CA THR A 103 18.54 1.75 -15.83
C THR A 103 19.58 0.63 -15.65
N ASP A 104 19.14 -0.62 -15.61
CA ASP A 104 19.99 -1.80 -15.39
C ASP A 104 20.82 -1.76 -14.09
N LYS A 105 20.27 -1.07 -13.07
CA LYS A 105 20.89 -0.96 -11.73
C LYS A 105 20.19 -1.87 -10.72
N THR A 106 19.87 -3.09 -11.14
CA THR A 106 19.05 -4.05 -10.34
C THR A 106 19.69 -4.46 -9.01
N HIS A 107 21.02 -4.29 -8.87
CA HIS A 107 21.71 -4.50 -7.60
C HIS A 107 21.15 -3.63 -6.45
N PHE A 108 20.64 -2.42 -6.74
CA PHE A 108 19.97 -1.61 -5.72
C PHE A 108 18.69 -2.27 -5.20
N GLY A 109 17.93 -2.95 -6.05
CA GLY A 109 16.78 -3.74 -5.62
C GLY A 109 17.17 -4.84 -4.64
N THR A 110 18.28 -5.52 -4.91
CA THR A 110 18.85 -6.52 -4.00
C THR A 110 19.24 -5.90 -2.66
N ILE A 111 19.97 -4.78 -2.67
CA ILE A 111 20.40 -4.08 -1.44
C ILE A 111 19.18 -3.65 -0.61
N ILE A 112 18.18 -3.01 -1.22
CA ILE A 112 16.97 -2.56 -0.54
C ILE A 112 16.22 -3.76 0.07
N SER A 113 16.12 -4.87 -0.66
CA SER A 113 15.47 -6.09 -0.17
C SER A 113 16.22 -6.70 1.01
N TRP A 114 17.56 -6.72 0.98
CA TRP A 114 18.39 -7.17 2.10
C TRP A 114 18.23 -6.29 3.34
N ILE A 115 18.14 -4.97 3.17
CA ILE A 115 17.86 -4.03 4.27
C ILE A 115 16.49 -4.35 4.87
N GLY A 116 15.46 -4.50 4.04
CA GLY A 116 14.11 -4.86 4.50
C GLY A 116 14.07 -6.19 5.26
N ALA A 117 14.73 -7.22 4.72
CA ALA A 117 14.85 -8.53 5.37
C ALA A 117 15.62 -8.44 6.69
N GLY A 118 16.75 -7.75 6.71
CA GLY A 118 17.57 -7.56 7.92
C GLY A 118 16.79 -6.89 9.04
N ILE A 119 16.06 -5.82 8.74
CA ILE A 119 15.19 -5.13 9.71
C ILE A 119 14.08 -6.06 10.20
N THR A 120 13.45 -6.80 9.29
CA THR A 120 12.39 -7.75 9.66
C THR A 120 12.91 -8.80 10.63
N ILE A 121 14.07 -9.38 10.37
CA ILE A 121 14.68 -10.40 11.23
C ILE A 121 15.09 -9.76 12.58
N ALA A 122 15.83 -8.65 12.55
CA ALA A 122 16.34 -8.01 13.76
C ALA A 122 15.20 -7.59 14.71
N LEU A 123 14.20 -6.88 14.21
CA LEU A 123 13.10 -6.40 15.04
C LEU A 123 12.21 -7.55 15.56
N ASN A 124 11.98 -8.60 14.76
CA ASN A 124 11.25 -9.76 15.27
C ASN A 124 12.04 -10.50 16.36
N LEU A 125 13.34 -10.70 16.20
CA LEU A 125 14.16 -11.33 17.22
C LEU A 125 14.19 -10.54 18.54
N LEU A 126 14.23 -9.21 18.45
CA LEU A 126 14.28 -8.34 19.63
C LEU A 126 12.93 -8.21 20.36
N PHE A 127 11.82 -8.20 19.64
CA PHE A 127 10.54 -7.76 20.19
C PHE A 127 9.43 -8.81 20.16
N LEU A 128 9.50 -9.84 19.31
CA LEU A 128 8.41 -10.81 19.14
C LEU A 128 8.11 -11.57 20.44
N SER A 129 9.16 -12.02 21.16
CA SER A 129 9.00 -12.74 22.42
C SER A 129 8.39 -11.88 23.53
N LYS A 130 8.60 -10.55 23.47
CA LYS A 130 8.17 -9.60 24.51
C LYS A 130 6.76 -9.07 24.26
N TYR A 131 6.40 -8.82 23.02
CA TYR A 131 5.15 -8.12 22.66
C TYR A 131 4.19 -8.95 21.79
N GLY A 132 4.55 -10.19 21.46
CA GLY A 132 3.70 -11.10 20.72
C GLY A 132 3.49 -10.76 19.23
N PHE A 133 2.46 -11.34 18.64
CA PHE A 133 2.21 -11.30 17.19
C PHE A 133 1.97 -9.89 16.61
N MET A 134 1.52 -8.93 17.41
CA MET A 134 1.32 -7.54 16.97
C MET A 134 2.62 -6.92 16.46
N VAL A 135 3.75 -7.28 17.05
CA VAL A 135 5.08 -6.82 16.62
C VAL A 135 5.35 -7.19 15.16
N SER A 136 5.02 -8.41 14.74
CA SER A 136 5.27 -8.84 13.36
C SER A 136 4.52 -7.99 12.33
N ALA A 137 3.32 -7.50 12.67
CA ALA A 137 2.57 -6.59 11.81
C ALA A 137 3.27 -5.23 11.70
N TRP A 138 3.70 -4.65 12.82
CA TRP A 138 4.42 -3.37 12.84
C TRP A 138 5.82 -3.47 12.22
N VAL A 139 6.51 -4.59 12.38
CA VAL A 139 7.79 -4.85 11.72
C VAL A 139 7.61 -4.90 10.21
N LYS A 140 6.59 -5.58 9.72
CA LYS A 140 6.26 -5.62 8.29
C LYS A 140 5.93 -4.22 7.75
N PHE A 141 5.12 -3.46 8.48
CA PHE A 141 4.78 -2.07 8.14
C PHE A 141 6.05 -1.21 8.03
N SER A 142 6.91 -1.25 9.04
CA SER A 142 8.14 -0.46 9.08
C SER A 142 9.12 -0.85 7.99
N SER A 143 9.29 -2.15 7.74
CA SER A 143 10.19 -2.65 6.69
C SER A 143 9.74 -2.21 5.30
N TYR A 144 8.46 -2.35 4.98
CA TYR A 144 7.93 -1.97 3.67
C TYR A 144 7.90 -0.45 3.47
N PHE A 145 7.58 0.30 4.53
CA PHE A 145 7.68 1.75 4.51
C PHE A 145 9.11 2.22 4.24
N LEU A 146 10.09 1.64 4.92
CA LEU A 146 11.50 2.00 4.71
C LEU A 146 11.97 1.63 3.29
N MET A 147 11.62 0.44 2.79
CA MET A 147 11.95 0.04 1.42
C MET A 147 11.37 1.03 0.39
N MET A 148 10.13 1.46 0.58
CA MET A 148 9.47 2.46 -0.26
C MET A 148 10.22 3.79 -0.24
N VAL A 149 10.57 4.29 0.94
CA VAL A 149 11.30 5.57 1.11
C VAL A 149 12.69 5.50 0.51
N LEU A 150 13.45 4.42 0.78
CA LEU A 150 14.79 4.22 0.22
C LEU A 150 14.76 4.16 -1.30
N SER A 151 13.80 3.43 -1.88
CA SER A 151 13.69 3.33 -3.32
C SER A 151 13.35 4.67 -3.96
N TYR A 152 12.45 5.44 -3.36
CA TYR A 152 12.16 6.80 -3.81
C TYR A 152 13.39 7.70 -3.73
N TRP A 153 14.05 7.75 -2.59
CA TRP A 153 15.21 8.64 -2.37
C TRP A 153 16.38 8.32 -3.31
N LEU A 154 16.73 7.06 -3.44
CA LEU A 154 17.77 6.62 -4.38
C LEU A 154 17.35 6.87 -5.84
N GLY A 155 16.08 6.64 -6.16
CA GLY A 155 15.53 6.91 -7.47
C GLY A 155 15.66 8.37 -7.88
N GLN A 156 15.36 9.30 -6.97
CA GLN A 156 15.55 10.73 -7.25
C GLN A 156 17.00 11.12 -7.54
N LYS A 157 17.96 10.37 -6.97
CA LYS A 157 19.38 10.59 -7.21
C LYS A 157 19.87 10.06 -8.56
N TYR A 158 19.41 8.87 -8.96
CA TYR A 158 19.95 8.17 -10.14
C TYR A 158 19.08 8.27 -11.40
N TYR A 159 17.78 8.42 -11.23
CA TYR A 159 16.81 8.53 -12.31
C TYR A 159 15.60 9.33 -11.86
N PRO A 160 15.73 10.67 -11.72
CA PRO A 160 14.68 11.50 -11.14
C PRO A 160 13.39 11.43 -11.96
N ILE A 161 12.29 11.10 -11.27
CA ILE A 161 10.93 11.07 -11.79
C ILE A 161 10.10 12.04 -10.94
N ASP A 162 9.31 12.89 -11.60
CA ASP A 162 8.45 13.88 -10.94
C ASP A 162 7.15 13.22 -10.44
N TYR A 163 7.27 12.46 -9.35
CA TYR A 163 6.10 11.87 -8.69
C TYR A 163 5.29 12.95 -7.96
N LYS A 164 3.97 12.84 -8.01
CA LYS A 164 3.05 13.72 -7.25
C LYS A 164 2.99 13.33 -5.76
N ILE A 165 4.15 13.37 -5.10
CA ILE A 165 4.32 12.91 -3.71
C ILE A 165 3.38 13.61 -2.75
N LYS A 166 3.16 14.92 -2.87
CA LYS A 166 2.26 15.67 -1.99
C LYS A 166 0.84 15.09 -2.01
N LYS A 167 0.33 14.79 -3.19
CA LYS A 167 -1.01 14.21 -3.35
C LYS A 167 -1.07 12.79 -2.84
N MET A 168 -0.10 11.95 -3.22
CA MET A 168 0.00 10.57 -2.75
C MET A 168 0.08 10.51 -1.22
N SER A 169 0.94 11.32 -0.61
CA SER A 169 1.08 11.40 0.85
C SER A 169 -0.19 11.86 1.53
N PHE A 170 -0.90 12.85 0.97
CA PHE A 170 -2.16 13.32 1.52
C PHE A 170 -3.18 12.18 1.64
N PHE A 171 -3.40 11.41 0.57
CA PHE A 171 -4.34 10.30 0.59
C PHE A 171 -3.89 9.13 1.47
N ILE A 172 -2.59 8.86 1.55
CA ILE A 172 -2.05 7.84 2.46
C ILE A 172 -2.25 8.26 3.93
N ILE A 173 -1.97 9.51 4.28
CA ILE A 173 -2.20 10.02 5.64
C ILE A 173 -3.69 9.98 5.97
N LEU A 174 -4.56 10.39 5.06
CA LEU A 174 -6.00 10.33 5.25
C LEU A 174 -6.49 8.88 5.43
N LEU A 175 -5.95 7.94 4.66
CA LEU A 175 -6.20 6.50 4.84
C LEU A 175 -5.82 6.04 6.25
N ILE A 176 -4.63 6.40 6.73
CA ILE A 176 -4.15 6.02 8.07
C ILE A 176 -5.06 6.60 9.16
N VAL A 177 -5.42 7.88 9.05
CA VAL A 177 -6.32 8.55 9.99
C VAL A 177 -7.71 7.89 10.00
N PHE A 178 -8.29 7.62 8.85
CA PHE A 178 -9.61 6.99 8.77
C PHE A 178 -9.57 5.53 9.23
N SER A 179 -8.47 4.82 8.98
CA SER A 179 -8.26 3.47 9.52
C SER A 179 -8.19 3.49 11.04
N TYR A 180 -7.47 4.44 11.62
CA TYR A 180 -7.39 4.62 13.06
C TYR A 180 -8.78 4.91 13.68
N ILE A 181 -9.54 5.83 13.08
CA ILE A 181 -10.91 6.15 13.54
C ILE A 181 -11.82 4.92 13.43
N THR A 182 -11.72 4.15 12.36
CA THR A 182 -12.50 2.91 12.18
C THR A 182 -12.23 1.89 13.29
N VAL A 183 -10.96 1.74 13.69
CA VAL A 183 -10.54 0.76 14.68
C VAL A 183 -10.85 1.25 16.10
N GLU A 184 -10.28 2.40 16.48
CA GLU A 184 -10.23 2.87 17.88
C GLU A 184 -11.45 3.68 18.30
N VAL A 185 -12.13 4.36 17.36
CA VAL A 185 -13.28 5.22 17.69
C VAL A 185 -14.60 4.56 17.35
N PHE A 186 -14.68 3.92 16.19
CA PHE A 186 -15.91 3.28 15.72
C PHE A 186 -15.99 1.79 16.02
N GLU A 187 -14.91 1.19 16.55
CA GLU A 187 -14.84 -0.23 16.93
C GLU A 187 -15.41 -1.15 15.80
N TYR A 188 -15.03 -0.85 14.56
CA TYR A 188 -15.53 -1.53 13.36
C TYR A 188 -17.05 -1.42 13.13
N ASN A 189 -17.72 -0.40 13.65
CA ASN A 189 -19.14 -0.17 13.36
C ASN A 189 -19.33 -0.01 11.84
N PHE A 190 -20.15 -0.89 11.26
CA PHE A 190 -20.32 -0.97 9.81
C PHE A 190 -20.78 0.37 9.20
N TRP A 191 -21.79 1.01 9.77
CA TRP A 191 -22.36 2.22 9.20
C TRP A 191 -21.44 3.42 9.31
N LEU A 192 -20.85 3.64 10.46
CA LEU A 192 -19.92 4.75 10.71
C LEU A 192 -18.63 4.60 9.91
N SER A 193 -18.09 3.37 9.84
CA SER A 193 -16.87 3.09 9.07
C SER A 193 -17.10 3.28 7.57
N ASN A 194 -18.25 2.85 7.04
CA ASN A 194 -18.55 3.05 5.63
C ASN A 194 -18.91 4.50 5.29
N LEU A 195 -19.36 5.31 6.25
CA LEU A 195 -19.48 6.76 6.06
C LEU A 195 -18.09 7.37 5.79
N LEU A 196 -17.05 6.99 6.55
CA LEU A 196 -15.68 7.43 6.28
C LEU A 196 -15.20 6.97 4.89
N PHE A 197 -15.53 5.75 4.50
CA PHE A 197 -15.19 5.23 3.17
C PHE A 197 -15.82 6.06 2.04
N ILE A 198 -17.10 6.44 2.19
CA ILE A 198 -17.81 7.31 1.23
C ILE A 198 -17.16 8.69 1.19
N ILE A 199 -16.85 9.30 2.34
CA ILE A 199 -16.19 10.60 2.41
C ILE A 199 -14.83 10.53 1.71
N TYR A 200 -14.01 9.52 2.01
CA TYR A 200 -12.70 9.32 1.40
C TYR A 200 -12.78 9.23 -0.12
N THR A 201 -13.66 8.36 -0.60
CA THR A 201 -13.85 8.13 -2.04
C THR A 201 -14.36 9.40 -2.74
N THR A 202 -15.26 10.14 -2.11
CA THR A 202 -15.79 11.40 -2.66
C THR A 202 -14.69 12.45 -2.77
N VAL A 203 -13.85 12.62 -1.74
CA VAL A 203 -12.71 13.55 -1.76
C VAL A 203 -11.72 13.16 -2.87
N LEU A 204 -11.45 11.87 -3.02
CA LEU A 204 -10.57 11.36 -4.07
C LEU A 204 -11.14 11.63 -5.46
N LEU A 205 -12.40 11.31 -5.72
CA LEU A 205 -13.06 11.57 -7.00
C LEU A 205 -13.11 13.06 -7.33
N TYR A 206 -13.35 13.90 -6.33
CA TYR A 206 -13.30 15.36 -6.50
C TYR A 206 -11.90 15.84 -6.91
N SER A 207 -10.85 15.29 -6.30
CA SER A 207 -9.47 15.62 -6.66
C SER A 207 -9.11 15.20 -8.10
N GLU A 208 -9.74 14.13 -8.60
CA GLU A 208 -9.56 13.59 -9.97
C GLU A 208 -10.56 14.14 -10.99
N LYS A 209 -11.47 15.04 -10.59
CA LYS A 209 -12.57 15.54 -11.42
C LYS A 209 -12.12 16.02 -12.82
N LYS A 210 -11.04 16.77 -12.89
CA LYS A 210 -10.52 17.28 -14.18
C LYS A 210 -10.08 16.15 -15.11
N PHE A 211 -9.41 15.15 -14.57
CA PHE A 211 -8.95 13.98 -15.32
C PHE A 211 -10.13 13.15 -15.82
N ILE A 212 -11.09 12.84 -14.94
CA ILE A 212 -12.28 12.05 -15.26
C ILE A 212 -13.10 12.74 -16.37
N LEU A 213 -13.36 14.05 -16.22
CA LEU A 213 -14.12 14.82 -17.22
C LEU A 213 -13.41 14.89 -18.59
N SER A 214 -12.07 14.91 -18.61
CA SER A 214 -11.31 14.89 -19.86
C SER A 214 -11.43 13.57 -20.63
N LYS A 215 -11.71 12.47 -19.93
CA LYS A 215 -11.89 11.12 -20.53
C LYS A 215 -13.32 10.86 -21.00
N ILE A 216 -14.33 11.45 -20.32
CA ILE A 216 -15.75 11.28 -20.70
C ILE A 216 -16.10 12.10 -21.94
N LYS A 217 -15.39 13.19 -22.22
CA LYS A 217 -15.61 14.06 -23.38
C LYS A 217 -14.94 13.57 -24.68
N LYS A 218 -14.26 12.44 -24.67
CA LYS A 218 -13.70 11.75 -25.82
C LYS A 218 -14.53 10.52 -26.16
#